data_9ff35afafdb328e2b333e109c55fb4fb
#
_entry.id   9ff35afafdb328e2b333e109c55fb4fb
#
_cell.length_a   1.000
_cell.length_b   1.000
_cell.length_c   1.000
_cell.angle_alpha   90.00
_cell.angle_beta   90.00
_cell.angle_gamma   90.00
#
_symmetry.space_group_name_H-M   'P 1'
#
loop_
_entity.id
_entity.type
_entity.pdbx_description
1 polymer ?
#
loop_
_entity_poly.entity_id
_entity_poly.type
_entity_poly.pdbx_seq_one_letter_code
_entity_poly.pdbx_strand_id
1 'polypeptide(L)'
;MNQPVSESTDVDVVVVGGGPAGSTVASFVAMQGGRVLLLEKESFPRYQIGESLLPSTTEWICGLLGVADEVEAAGFQTKTGGTFLWGASPDPWSFTFATDTHRGRHAFQVERMKFDKILLDNARRVGVEVREQCGVRDVISDEERIRGVRYTDADGVEHTVTAKFVVDASGNTSRIRKHVGGTRELAEYFRNIAVFGYFEGGKRMAPPRKGNITCAAFGGGWFWYIPLTDELTSVGAVVPAEMADKIQNDREATLKQFISESPMISDFLSDARRVTEGPYGEVRVRKDYSYSNTRFWRPGMTLVGDAACFVDPLFSTGVYLATYSGLLAARSINSVLSGRVDEQRAFAESEFRHRREYNLYYEFLQAVYDTHQDETSYFWTAKKLTGSTVSEADSFSYLTAGLGAGEYTSLGGGPDAAPRKRVRGPDEDAAMRAFWEGRTAEFTSGNHPDANHLQLDGDNHQRLLRTIEAGWRTRPDRLTVSADSMYWQEPEPEPVVSGPAPEAG
;
A
#
# COMPACT_ATOMS: atom_id res chain seq x y z
N MET A 1 27.19 35.11 -16.05
CA MET A 1 26.72 34.09 -15.11
C MET A 1 25.55 34.69 -14.33
N ASN A 2 24.33 34.49 -14.83
CA ASN A 2 23.12 34.91 -14.11
C ASN A 2 22.88 33.87 -13.02
N GLN A 3 22.99 34.28 -11.77
CA GLN A 3 22.45 33.47 -10.67
C GLN A 3 20.93 33.33 -10.89
N PRO A 4 20.34 32.12 -10.77
CA PRO A 4 18.91 31.99 -10.83
C PRO A 4 18.31 32.80 -9.67
N VAL A 5 17.44 33.73 -10.00
CA VAL A 5 16.62 34.44 -9.01
C VAL A 5 15.83 33.36 -8.26
N SER A 6 16.09 33.17 -6.97
CA SER A 6 15.29 32.31 -6.09
C SER A 6 13.91 32.94 -6.02
N GLU A 7 12.96 32.46 -6.84
CA GLU A 7 11.56 32.82 -6.69
C GLU A 7 11.10 32.37 -5.30
N SER A 8 10.77 33.34 -4.43
CA SER A 8 10.24 33.04 -3.10
C SER A 8 8.86 32.39 -3.24
N THR A 9 8.71 31.15 -2.81
CA THR A 9 7.43 30.47 -2.72
C THR A 9 6.79 30.70 -1.35
N ASP A 10 5.45 30.66 -1.26
CA ASP A 10 4.73 30.82 0.00
C ASP A 10 5.10 29.71 0.99
N VAL A 11 5.18 28.47 0.50
CA VAL A 11 5.60 27.27 1.25
C VAL A 11 6.58 26.42 0.41
N ASP A 12 7.23 25.43 1.04
CA ASP A 12 8.07 24.50 0.30
C ASP A 12 7.21 23.42 -0.36
N VAL A 13 6.16 22.94 0.34
CA VAL A 13 5.28 21.86 -0.15
C VAL A 13 3.82 22.19 0.13
N VAL A 14 2.98 22.00 -0.90
CA VAL A 14 1.52 21.89 -0.72
C VAL A 14 1.13 20.42 -0.86
N VAL A 15 0.43 19.91 0.16
CA VAL A 15 -0.15 18.55 0.16
C VAL A 15 -1.65 18.66 -0.01
N VAL A 16 -2.21 17.94 -0.98
CA VAL A 16 -3.64 17.94 -1.29
C VAL A 16 -4.28 16.66 -0.80
N GLY A 17 -5.05 16.75 0.29
CA GLY A 17 -5.72 15.63 0.96
C GLY A 17 -5.06 15.23 2.28
N GLY A 18 -5.85 15.16 3.36
CA GLY A 18 -5.44 14.84 4.73
C GLY A 18 -5.59 13.35 5.12
N GLY A 19 -5.77 12.45 4.16
CA GLY A 19 -5.79 11.02 4.40
C GLY A 19 -4.40 10.45 4.75
N PRO A 20 -4.27 9.11 4.93
CA PRO A 20 -3.02 8.49 5.37
C PRO A 20 -1.79 8.88 4.54
N ALA A 21 -1.89 8.90 3.20
CA ALA A 21 -0.78 9.29 2.33
C ALA A 21 -0.35 10.75 2.56
N GLY A 22 -1.33 11.67 2.58
CA GLY A 22 -1.06 13.09 2.72
C GLY A 22 -0.54 13.47 4.11
N SER A 23 -1.14 12.94 5.17
CA SER A 23 -0.65 13.14 6.54
C SER A 23 0.76 12.58 6.72
N THR A 24 1.08 11.44 6.09
CA THR A 24 2.41 10.82 6.14
C THR A 24 3.46 11.69 5.44
N VAL A 25 3.23 12.08 4.18
CA VAL A 25 4.21 12.89 3.45
C VAL A 25 4.39 14.26 4.11
N ALA A 26 3.31 14.90 4.54
CA ALA A 26 3.35 16.20 5.19
C ALA A 26 4.18 16.15 6.48
N SER A 27 3.92 15.14 7.33
CA SER A 27 4.65 14.95 8.59
C SER A 27 6.15 14.74 8.34
N PHE A 28 6.53 13.83 7.45
CA PHE A 28 7.94 13.54 7.20
C PHE A 28 8.70 14.72 6.58
N VAL A 29 8.06 15.56 5.77
CA VAL A 29 8.69 16.77 5.25
C VAL A 29 8.84 17.81 6.36
N ALA A 30 7.80 18.03 7.17
CA ALA A 30 7.85 18.98 8.28
C ALA A 30 8.88 18.58 9.35
N MET A 31 8.99 17.30 9.69
CA MET A 31 10.01 16.76 10.61
C MET A 31 11.45 17.05 10.16
N GLN A 32 11.67 17.28 8.86
CA GLN A 32 12.97 17.68 8.29
C GLN A 32 13.09 19.20 8.06
N GLY A 33 12.18 20.00 8.60
CA GLY A 33 12.20 21.46 8.57
C GLY A 33 11.57 22.10 7.32
N GLY A 34 10.93 21.32 6.45
CA GLY A 34 10.16 21.84 5.32
C GLY A 34 8.90 22.59 5.75
N ARG A 35 8.60 23.73 5.12
CA ARG A 35 7.34 24.46 5.34
C ARG A 35 6.24 23.80 4.52
N VAL A 36 5.25 23.19 5.19
CA VAL A 36 4.20 22.40 4.55
C VAL A 36 2.83 22.98 4.84
N LEU A 37 2.03 23.19 3.78
CA LEU A 37 0.59 23.46 3.85
C LEU A 37 -0.17 22.21 3.35
N LEU A 38 -1.02 21.65 4.21
CA LEU A 38 -1.92 20.56 3.86
C LEU A 38 -3.35 21.08 3.73
N LEU A 39 -3.95 20.85 2.56
CA LEU A 39 -5.32 21.25 2.22
C LEU A 39 -6.23 20.02 2.17
N GLU A 40 -7.21 19.97 3.07
CA GLU A 40 -8.21 18.89 3.12
C GLU A 40 -9.61 19.46 2.83
N LYS A 41 -10.36 18.80 1.95
CA LYS A 41 -11.70 19.26 1.54
C LYS A 41 -12.80 19.01 2.57
N GLU A 42 -12.61 17.99 3.44
CA GLU A 42 -13.57 17.60 4.47
C GLU A 42 -13.10 18.07 5.85
N SER A 43 -13.99 18.00 6.85
CA SER A 43 -13.62 18.15 8.26
C SER A 43 -13.41 16.78 8.89
N PHE A 44 -12.36 16.63 9.71
CA PHE A 44 -12.10 15.42 10.45
C PHE A 44 -12.73 15.45 11.84
N PRO A 45 -13.24 14.31 12.36
CA PRO A 45 -13.17 12.97 11.77
C PRO A 45 -14.18 12.78 10.63
N ARG A 46 -13.78 12.08 9.57
CA ARG A 46 -14.61 11.79 8.41
C ARG A 46 -14.63 10.29 8.08
N TYR A 47 -15.72 9.83 7.48
CA TYR A 47 -15.83 8.44 7.04
C TYR A 47 -14.87 8.11 5.88
N GLN A 48 -14.25 6.93 5.93
CA GLN A 48 -13.52 6.33 4.81
C GLN A 48 -13.54 4.80 4.95
N ILE A 49 -13.45 4.07 3.81
CA ILE A 49 -13.23 2.63 3.77
C ILE A 49 -11.73 2.29 3.71
N GLY A 50 -11.38 1.03 4.01
CA GLY A 50 -10.00 0.54 4.09
C GLY A 50 -9.54 0.41 5.54
N GLU A 51 -10.21 -0.46 6.28
CA GLU A 51 -10.23 -0.53 7.75
C GLU A 51 -9.29 -1.60 8.30
N SER A 52 -8.81 -2.52 7.44
CA SER A 52 -7.87 -3.58 7.83
C SER A 52 -6.46 -3.14 7.50
N LEU A 53 -5.60 -3.02 8.50
CA LEU A 53 -4.22 -2.56 8.33
C LEU A 53 -3.23 -3.72 8.28
N LEU A 54 -1.97 -3.37 7.94
CA LEU A 54 -0.83 -4.29 7.91
C LEU A 54 0.24 -3.85 8.91
N PRO A 55 1.07 -4.78 9.42
CA PRO A 55 2.18 -4.47 10.33
C PRO A 55 3.13 -3.40 9.78
N SER A 56 3.41 -3.41 8.48
CA SER A 56 4.20 -2.37 7.82
C SER A 56 3.64 -0.95 7.99
N THR A 57 2.33 -0.81 8.12
CA THR A 57 1.72 0.49 8.44
C THR A 57 1.83 0.80 9.92
N THR A 58 1.42 -0.13 10.77
CA THR A 58 1.23 0.12 12.22
C THR A 58 2.52 0.11 13.00
N GLU A 59 3.43 -0.82 12.71
CA GLU A 59 4.73 -0.93 13.38
C GLU A 59 5.77 0.01 12.74
N TRP A 60 5.93 -0.05 11.41
CA TRP A 60 7.01 0.68 10.73
C TRP A 60 6.67 2.14 10.47
N ILE A 61 5.67 2.42 9.62
CA ILE A 61 5.38 3.81 9.23
C ILE A 61 4.90 4.64 10.43
N CYS A 62 3.98 4.09 11.24
CA CYS A 62 3.53 4.75 12.47
C CYS A 62 4.67 4.91 13.48
N GLY A 63 5.62 3.96 13.54
CA GLY A 63 6.84 4.08 14.35
C GLY A 63 7.73 5.25 13.90
N LEU A 64 7.98 5.38 12.57
CA LEU A 64 8.76 6.50 12.02
C LEU A 64 8.05 7.85 12.23
N LEU A 65 6.71 7.87 12.19
CA LEU A 65 5.90 9.06 12.47
C LEU A 65 5.84 9.42 13.96
N GLY A 66 6.25 8.50 14.86
CA GLY A 66 6.14 8.67 16.32
C GLY A 66 4.72 8.58 16.85
N VAL A 67 3.83 7.84 16.18
CA VAL A 67 2.41 7.64 16.57
C VAL A 67 2.06 6.19 16.89
N ALA A 68 3.02 5.26 16.87
CA ALA A 68 2.75 3.85 17.10
C ALA A 68 2.07 3.60 18.46
N ASP A 69 2.57 4.21 19.53
CA ASP A 69 2.00 4.08 20.88
C ASP A 69 0.57 4.68 20.96
N GLU A 70 0.30 5.75 20.24
CA GLU A 70 -1.02 6.38 20.17
C GLU A 70 -2.02 5.48 19.42
N VAL A 71 -1.57 4.84 18.33
CA VAL A 71 -2.35 3.86 17.57
C VAL A 71 -2.64 2.61 18.42
N GLU A 72 -1.64 2.10 19.16
CA GLU A 72 -1.79 0.97 20.09
C GLU A 72 -2.80 1.30 21.20
N ALA A 73 -2.70 2.49 21.80
CA ALA A 73 -3.57 2.95 22.87
C ALA A 73 -4.99 3.33 22.40
N ALA A 74 -5.22 3.40 21.09
CA ALA A 74 -6.50 3.83 20.52
C ALA A 74 -7.64 2.82 20.73
N GLY A 75 -7.34 1.57 21.17
CA GLY A 75 -8.34 0.55 21.44
C GLY A 75 -8.91 -0.10 20.18
N PHE A 76 -8.15 -0.14 19.10
CA PHE A 76 -8.50 -0.87 17.88
C PHE A 76 -8.44 -2.39 18.08
N GLN A 77 -9.17 -3.15 17.27
CA GLN A 77 -9.11 -4.60 17.32
C GLN A 77 -7.78 -5.12 16.80
N THR A 78 -7.06 -5.90 17.62
CA THR A 78 -5.78 -6.49 17.22
C THR A 78 -5.97 -7.54 16.15
N LYS A 79 -5.28 -7.35 15.02
CA LYS A 79 -5.24 -8.25 13.87
C LYS A 79 -3.93 -9.03 13.89
N THR A 80 -3.98 -10.32 14.18
CA THR A 80 -2.79 -11.20 14.22
C THR A 80 -2.49 -11.88 12.89
N GLY A 81 -3.37 -11.76 11.91
CA GLY A 81 -3.28 -12.39 10.59
C GLY A 81 -4.59 -12.29 9.83
N GLY A 82 -4.93 -13.33 9.07
CA GLY A 82 -6.18 -13.43 8.32
C GLY A 82 -6.71 -14.86 8.27
N THR A 83 -8.00 -14.99 8.01
CA THR A 83 -8.69 -16.26 7.79
C THR A 83 -9.34 -16.24 6.41
N PHE A 84 -9.16 -17.31 5.66
CA PHE A 84 -9.68 -17.44 4.29
C PHE A 84 -10.52 -18.71 4.16
N LEU A 85 -11.71 -18.55 3.62
CA LEU A 85 -12.47 -19.64 3.01
C LEU A 85 -12.33 -19.44 1.50
N TRP A 86 -11.34 -20.11 0.89
CA TRP A 86 -10.96 -19.85 -0.49
C TRP A 86 -10.52 -21.14 -1.18
N GLY A 87 -10.92 -21.32 -2.42
CA GLY A 87 -10.58 -22.50 -3.19
C GLY A 87 -11.59 -23.63 -3.04
N ALA A 88 -11.16 -24.85 -3.34
CA ALA A 88 -12.01 -26.05 -3.37
C ALA A 88 -12.28 -26.65 -1.96
N SER A 89 -11.49 -26.27 -0.95
CA SER A 89 -11.70 -26.78 0.43
C SER A 89 -12.90 -26.12 1.06
N PRO A 90 -13.79 -26.89 1.72
CA PRO A 90 -14.88 -26.35 2.52
C PRO A 90 -14.39 -25.77 3.86
N ASP A 91 -13.17 -26.08 4.27
CA ASP A 91 -12.60 -25.67 5.54
C ASP A 91 -11.80 -24.37 5.40
N PRO A 92 -12.02 -23.38 6.30
CA PRO A 92 -11.24 -22.16 6.29
C PRO A 92 -9.82 -22.40 6.79
N TRP A 93 -8.85 -21.77 6.15
CA TRP A 93 -7.46 -21.75 6.58
C TRP A 93 -7.06 -20.36 7.11
N SER A 94 -6.01 -20.28 7.89
CA SER A 94 -5.57 -19.04 8.52
C SER A 94 -4.06 -18.90 8.47
N PHE A 95 -3.59 -17.67 8.35
CA PHE A 95 -2.20 -17.32 8.50
C PHE A 95 -2.00 -16.32 9.64
N THR A 96 -0.78 -16.18 10.12
CA THR A 96 -0.39 -15.20 11.14
C THR A 96 0.74 -14.31 10.64
N PHE A 97 0.78 -13.07 11.11
CA PHE A 97 1.91 -12.17 10.87
C PHE A 97 3.13 -12.52 11.72
N ALA A 98 2.94 -13.29 12.80
CA ALA A 98 4.05 -13.76 13.62
C ALA A 98 4.91 -14.74 12.82
N THR A 99 6.23 -14.56 12.91
CA THR A 99 7.24 -15.46 12.38
C THR A 99 8.15 -15.92 13.53
N ASP A 100 9.03 -16.89 13.28
CA ASP A 100 10.00 -17.34 14.28
C ASP A 100 10.86 -16.20 14.83
N THR A 101 11.15 -15.21 14.00
CA THR A 101 11.95 -14.03 14.36
C THR A 101 11.16 -12.88 14.97
N HIS A 102 9.81 -12.84 14.76
CA HIS A 102 8.93 -11.75 15.20
C HIS A 102 7.60 -12.31 15.73
N ARG A 103 7.65 -12.98 16.88
CA ARG A 103 6.51 -13.72 17.45
C ARG A 103 5.31 -12.88 17.87
N GLY A 104 5.49 -11.60 18.17
CA GLY A 104 4.43 -10.68 18.60
C GLY A 104 3.87 -9.77 17.51
N ARG A 105 4.28 -9.95 16.23
CA ARG A 105 3.88 -9.05 15.15
C ARG A 105 2.38 -9.08 14.93
N HIS A 106 1.77 -7.89 14.86
CA HIS A 106 0.35 -7.70 14.66
C HIS A 106 0.07 -6.38 13.93
N ALA A 107 -1.18 -6.19 13.54
CA ALA A 107 -1.73 -4.95 13.03
C ALA A 107 -3.08 -4.69 13.70
N PHE A 108 -3.87 -3.77 13.14
CA PHE A 108 -5.19 -3.44 13.67
C PHE A 108 -6.26 -3.43 12.59
N GLN A 109 -7.49 -3.72 13.02
CA GLN A 109 -8.70 -3.31 12.34
C GLN A 109 -9.11 -1.96 12.93
N VAL A 110 -9.26 -0.94 12.09
CA VAL A 110 -9.42 0.43 12.56
C VAL A 110 -10.71 1.08 12.04
N GLU A 111 -11.34 1.85 12.90
CA GLU A 111 -12.26 2.88 12.46
C GLU A 111 -11.46 4.00 11.81
N ARG A 112 -11.55 4.13 10.49
CA ARG A 112 -10.77 5.09 9.70
C ARG A 112 -10.96 6.53 10.15
N MET A 113 -12.14 6.88 10.64
CA MET A 113 -12.40 8.20 11.23
C MET A 113 -11.41 8.52 12.37
N LYS A 114 -11.11 7.54 13.21
CA LYS A 114 -10.20 7.66 14.35
C LYS A 114 -8.74 7.55 13.92
N PHE A 115 -8.40 6.55 13.12
CA PHE A 115 -7.02 6.33 12.66
C PHE A 115 -6.52 7.50 11.80
N ASP A 116 -7.30 7.93 10.80
CA ASP A 116 -6.90 9.02 9.92
C ASP A 116 -6.73 10.34 10.71
N LYS A 117 -7.57 10.55 11.74
CA LYS A 117 -7.45 11.72 12.62
C LYS A 117 -6.15 11.70 13.42
N ILE A 118 -5.72 10.56 13.96
CA ILE A 118 -4.42 10.41 14.64
C ILE A 118 -3.28 10.89 13.73
N LEU A 119 -3.28 10.43 12.46
CA LEU A 119 -2.25 10.84 11.50
C LEU A 119 -2.30 12.33 11.15
N LEU A 120 -3.49 12.91 10.98
CA LEU A 120 -3.65 14.32 10.67
C LEU A 120 -3.29 15.23 11.85
N ASP A 121 -3.64 14.82 13.08
CA ASP A 121 -3.27 15.54 14.30
C ASP A 121 -1.76 15.47 14.55
N ASN A 122 -1.12 14.36 14.20
CA ASN A 122 0.33 14.27 14.20
C ASN A 122 0.97 15.25 13.21
N ALA A 123 0.41 15.37 11.99
CA ALA A 123 0.92 16.35 11.03
C ALA A 123 0.89 17.78 11.63
N ARG A 124 -0.19 18.17 12.32
CA ARG A 124 -0.26 19.45 13.05
C ARG A 124 0.81 19.55 14.14
N ARG A 125 0.98 18.48 14.92
CA ARG A 125 1.94 18.41 16.04
C ARG A 125 3.40 18.61 15.59
N VAL A 126 3.76 18.12 14.41
CA VAL A 126 5.11 18.28 13.85
C VAL A 126 5.29 19.56 13.02
N GLY A 127 4.30 20.46 13.01
CA GLY A 127 4.41 21.79 12.42
C GLY A 127 3.82 21.97 11.04
N VAL A 128 3.03 21.03 10.54
CA VAL A 128 2.28 21.20 9.28
C VAL A 128 1.13 22.20 9.50
N GLU A 129 1.02 23.19 8.63
CA GLU A 129 -0.18 24.02 8.54
C GLU A 129 -1.30 23.19 7.87
N VAL A 130 -2.32 22.81 8.63
CA VAL A 130 -3.45 22.00 8.13
C VAL A 130 -4.69 22.88 8.04
N ARG A 131 -5.25 23.00 6.83
CA ARG A 131 -6.52 23.68 6.56
C ARG A 131 -7.55 22.66 6.09
N GLU A 132 -8.59 22.48 6.88
CA GLU A 132 -9.75 21.65 6.54
C GLU A 132 -10.81 22.50 5.81
N GLN A 133 -11.76 21.84 5.15
CA GLN A 133 -12.79 22.45 4.31
C GLN A 133 -12.20 23.29 3.16
N CYS A 134 -11.01 22.91 2.70
CA CYS A 134 -10.27 23.58 1.65
C CYS A 134 -10.12 22.66 0.42
N GLY A 135 -10.96 22.88 -0.58
CA GLY A 135 -11.00 22.03 -1.78
C GLY A 135 -10.10 22.56 -2.90
N VAL A 136 -9.03 21.82 -3.25
CA VAL A 136 -8.18 22.18 -4.39
C VAL A 136 -8.94 21.98 -5.70
N ARG A 137 -8.89 23.00 -6.56
CA ARG A 137 -9.60 23.06 -7.83
C ARG A 137 -8.69 22.75 -9.00
N ASP A 138 -7.50 23.32 -8.99
CA ASP A 138 -6.54 23.20 -10.09
C ASP A 138 -5.12 23.46 -9.62
N VAL A 139 -4.12 23.19 -10.49
CA VAL A 139 -2.74 23.54 -10.23
C VAL A 139 -2.34 24.83 -10.92
N ILE A 140 -1.29 25.48 -10.42
CA ILE A 140 -0.60 26.58 -11.07
C ILE A 140 0.64 25.98 -11.73
N SER A 141 0.84 26.21 -13.01
CA SER A 141 1.96 25.66 -13.76
C SER A 141 2.49 26.69 -14.77
N ASP A 142 3.76 26.60 -15.07
CA ASP A 142 4.35 27.09 -16.31
C ASP A 142 4.60 25.90 -17.27
N GLU A 143 5.30 26.15 -18.40
CA GLU A 143 5.58 25.10 -19.37
C GLU A 143 6.48 23.99 -18.82
N GLU A 144 7.35 24.30 -17.86
CA GLU A 144 8.39 23.42 -17.33
C GLU A 144 7.94 22.64 -16.11
N ARG A 145 7.22 23.29 -15.16
CA ARG A 145 6.89 22.66 -13.87
C ARG A 145 5.58 23.15 -13.24
N ILE A 146 5.10 22.40 -12.25
CA ILE A 146 4.02 22.82 -11.35
C ILE A 146 4.62 23.76 -10.29
N ARG A 147 3.90 24.86 -9.99
CA ARG A 147 4.32 25.96 -9.10
C ARG A 147 3.41 26.17 -7.89
N GLY A 148 2.29 25.47 -7.79
CA GLY A 148 1.31 25.65 -6.72
C GLY A 148 -0.07 25.17 -7.07
N VAL A 149 -1.05 25.61 -6.28
CA VAL A 149 -2.46 25.23 -6.47
C VAL A 149 -3.41 26.43 -6.27
N ARG A 150 -4.60 26.30 -6.87
CA ARG A 150 -5.81 27.11 -6.55
C ARG A 150 -6.76 26.25 -5.73
N TYR A 151 -7.28 26.79 -4.65
CA TYR A 151 -8.24 26.12 -3.79
C TYR A 151 -9.35 27.05 -3.33
N THR A 152 -10.46 26.49 -2.87
CA THR A 152 -11.60 27.21 -2.31
C THR A 152 -11.71 26.83 -0.84
N ASP A 153 -11.82 27.79 0.05
CA ASP A 153 -12.00 27.58 1.49
C ASP A 153 -13.46 27.29 1.88
N ALA A 154 -13.72 27.20 3.19
CA ALA A 154 -15.03 26.94 3.77
C ALA A 154 -16.08 28.01 3.43
N ASP A 155 -15.66 29.25 3.24
CA ASP A 155 -16.53 30.40 2.91
C ASP A 155 -16.75 30.53 1.40
N GLY A 156 -16.18 29.64 0.60
CA GLY A 156 -16.26 29.65 -0.85
C GLY A 156 -15.30 30.64 -1.52
N VAL A 157 -14.37 31.22 -0.77
CA VAL A 157 -13.37 32.16 -1.29
C VAL A 157 -12.25 31.39 -1.99
N GLU A 158 -11.91 31.87 -3.18
CA GLU A 158 -10.79 31.28 -3.95
C GLU A 158 -9.45 31.86 -3.49
N HIS A 159 -8.49 30.97 -3.30
CA HIS A 159 -7.13 31.29 -2.88
C HIS A 159 -6.11 30.64 -3.83
N THR A 160 -4.96 31.25 -3.85
CA THR A 160 -3.77 30.77 -4.59
C THR A 160 -2.63 30.60 -3.60
N VAL A 161 -1.87 29.50 -3.74
CA VAL A 161 -0.65 29.28 -2.97
C VAL A 161 0.44 28.73 -3.88
N THR A 162 1.63 29.30 -3.80
CA THR A 162 2.82 28.87 -4.54
C THR A 162 3.69 27.94 -3.69
N ALA A 163 4.28 26.93 -4.34
CA ALA A 163 5.12 25.95 -3.66
C ALA A 163 6.22 25.42 -4.59
N LYS A 164 7.30 24.92 -4.00
CA LYS A 164 8.33 24.18 -4.76
C LYS A 164 7.81 22.84 -5.25
N PHE A 165 6.96 22.18 -4.42
CA PHE A 165 6.33 20.89 -4.72
C PHE A 165 4.86 20.89 -4.37
N VAL A 166 4.06 20.20 -5.21
CA VAL A 166 2.67 19.85 -4.96
C VAL A 166 2.59 18.32 -4.85
N VAL A 167 2.02 17.82 -3.76
CA VAL A 167 1.77 16.39 -3.57
C VAL A 167 0.28 16.14 -3.67
N ASP A 168 -0.14 15.38 -4.67
CA ASP A 168 -1.52 14.94 -4.80
C ASP A 168 -1.75 13.65 -4.00
N ALA A 169 -2.35 13.79 -2.84
CA ALA A 169 -2.79 12.73 -1.94
C ALA A 169 -4.33 12.68 -1.82
N SER A 170 -5.05 13.22 -2.81
CA SER A 170 -6.51 13.40 -2.77
C SER A 170 -7.32 12.14 -3.06
N GLY A 171 -6.63 10.98 -3.16
CA GLY A 171 -7.26 9.68 -3.31
C GLY A 171 -7.76 9.37 -4.73
N ASN A 172 -8.60 8.36 -4.85
CA ASN A 172 -9.07 7.85 -6.15
C ASN A 172 -9.89 8.86 -6.96
N THR A 173 -10.48 9.86 -6.32
CA THR A 173 -11.28 10.92 -6.95
C THR A 173 -10.45 12.16 -7.32
N SER A 174 -9.13 12.07 -7.31
CA SER A 174 -8.23 13.16 -7.65
C SER A 174 -8.61 13.85 -8.97
N ARG A 175 -8.74 15.18 -8.91
CA ARG A 175 -9.01 16.03 -10.08
C ARG A 175 -7.74 16.56 -10.72
N ILE A 176 -6.66 16.69 -9.93
CA ILE A 176 -5.41 17.29 -10.40
C ILE A 176 -4.38 16.26 -10.89
N ARG A 177 -4.60 14.96 -10.70
CA ARG A 177 -3.67 13.90 -11.15
C ARG A 177 -3.26 13.98 -12.63
N LYS A 178 -4.17 14.45 -13.50
CA LYS A 178 -3.91 14.61 -14.94
C LYS A 178 -2.73 15.54 -15.25
N HIS A 179 -2.39 16.44 -14.34
CA HIS A 179 -1.34 17.43 -14.52
C HIS A 179 0.07 16.85 -14.45
N VAL A 180 0.26 15.60 -14.00
CA VAL A 180 1.55 14.92 -14.17
C VAL A 180 1.80 14.46 -15.61
N GLY A 181 0.79 14.59 -16.51
CA GLY A 181 0.90 14.24 -17.93
C GLY A 181 0.73 12.75 -18.22
N GLY A 182 0.16 11.99 -17.29
CA GLY A 182 -0.17 10.57 -17.47
C GLY A 182 -1.68 10.33 -17.60
N THR A 183 -2.01 9.09 -17.95
CA THR A 183 -3.37 8.55 -17.99
C THR A 183 -3.57 7.52 -16.89
N ARG A 184 -4.81 7.35 -16.44
CA ARG A 184 -5.18 6.27 -15.54
C ARG A 184 -5.58 5.05 -16.36
N GLU A 185 -4.90 3.95 -16.12
CA GLU A 185 -5.18 2.65 -16.73
C GLU A 185 -5.85 1.75 -15.68
N LEU A 186 -7.03 1.23 -16.03
CA LEU A 186 -7.73 0.26 -15.20
C LEU A 186 -7.08 -1.11 -15.35
N ALA A 187 -6.99 -1.85 -14.26
CA ALA A 187 -6.54 -3.23 -14.31
C ALA A 187 -7.58 -4.07 -15.08
N GLU A 188 -7.13 -4.81 -16.07
CA GLU A 188 -8.02 -5.68 -16.85
C GLU A 188 -8.58 -6.83 -16.02
N TYR A 189 -7.74 -7.40 -15.15
CA TYR A 189 -8.06 -8.56 -14.34
C TYR A 189 -9.00 -8.26 -13.16
N PHE A 190 -8.82 -7.13 -12.46
CA PHE A 190 -9.58 -6.79 -11.25
C PHE A 190 -10.70 -5.77 -11.51
N ARG A 191 -11.57 -6.05 -12.49
CA ARG A 191 -12.76 -5.23 -12.74
C ARG A 191 -13.89 -5.62 -11.80
N ASN A 192 -13.72 -5.25 -10.52
CA ASN A 192 -14.66 -5.61 -9.47
C ASN A 192 -15.41 -4.39 -8.95
N ILE A 193 -16.59 -4.66 -8.37
CA ILE A 193 -17.39 -3.72 -7.61
C ILE A 193 -17.60 -4.27 -6.21
N ALA A 194 -17.52 -3.42 -5.21
CA ALA A 194 -17.78 -3.79 -3.83
C ALA A 194 -19.07 -3.13 -3.34
N VAL A 195 -19.95 -3.92 -2.71
CA VAL A 195 -21.13 -3.46 -1.99
C VAL A 195 -21.01 -3.87 -0.52
N PHE A 196 -21.17 -2.92 0.42
CA PHE A 196 -20.84 -3.17 1.81
C PHE A 196 -21.65 -2.34 2.79
N GLY A 197 -21.72 -2.84 4.01
CA GLY A 197 -22.40 -2.20 5.13
C GLY A 197 -21.84 -2.67 6.48
N TYR A 198 -22.42 -2.19 7.55
CA TYR A 198 -21.94 -2.44 8.91
C TYR A 198 -23.00 -3.15 9.74
N PHE A 199 -22.55 -4.03 10.62
CA PHE A 199 -23.40 -4.88 11.45
C PHE A 199 -22.91 -4.88 12.89
N GLU A 200 -23.82 -4.93 13.85
CA GLU A 200 -23.56 -5.12 15.26
C GLU A 200 -23.96 -6.52 15.70
N GLY A 201 -23.24 -7.08 16.68
CA GLY A 201 -23.53 -8.40 17.25
C GLY A 201 -23.10 -9.58 16.37
N GLY A 202 -22.26 -9.37 15.35
CA GLY A 202 -21.73 -10.45 14.52
C GLY A 202 -20.78 -11.36 15.30
N LYS A 203 -20.74 -12.65 14.95
CA LYS A 203 -19.87 -13.65 15.59
C LYS A 203 -18.39 -13.29 15.41
N ARG A 204 -17.56 -13.71 16.34
CA ARG A 204 -16.11 -13.55 16.32
C ARG A 204 -15.43 -14.90 16.25
N MET A 205 -14.29 -14.97 15.55
CA MET A 205 -13.41 -16.13 15.62
C MET A 205 -12.90 -16.35 17.05
N ALA A 206 -12.55 -17.60 17.38
CA ALA A 206 -11.92 -17.89 18.66
C ALA A 206 -10.53 -17.23 18.78
N PRO A 207 -10.08 -16.81 19.97
CA PRO A 207 -8.71 -16.36 20.19
C PRO A 207 -7.68 -17.37 19.69
N PRO A 208 -6.53 -16.94 19.15
CA PRO A 208 -6.06 -15.53 19.02
C PRO A 208 -6.62 -14.80 17.79
N ARG A 209 -7.51 -15.39 17.00
CA ARG A 209 -8.02 -14.88 15.71
C ARG A 209 -9.22 -13.94 15.84
N LYS A 210 -9.63 -13.56 17.04
CA LYS A 210 -10.85 -12.76 17.31
C LYS A 210 -10.94 -11.48 16.44
N GLY A 211 -9.83 -10.78 16.23
CA GLY A 211 -9.76 -9.56 15.44
C GLY A 211 -9.24 -9.74 14.02
N ASN A 212 -9.03 -10.97 13.55
CA ASN A 212 -8.59 -11.20 12.18
C ASN A 212 -9.68 -10.88 11.17
N ILE A 213 -9.27 -10.37 10.00
CA ILE A 213 -10.16 -10.32 8.85
C ILE A 213 -10.51 -11.74 8.41
N THR A 214 -11.75 -11.98 8.05
CA THR A 214 -12.17 -13.18 7.33
C THR A 214 -12.52 -12.82 5.89
N CYS A 215 -11.90 -13.51 4.93
CA CYS A 215 -12.21 -13.43 3.51
C CYS A 215 -12.89 -14.75 3.10
N ALA A 216 -14.13 -14.69 2.65
CA ALA A 216 -14.90 -15.87 2.29
C ALA A 216 -15.35 -15.80 0.83
N ALA A 217 -14.85 -16.73 0.00
CA ALA A 217 -15.32 -16.89 -1.38
C ALA A 217 -16.74 -17.46 -1.41
N PHE A 218 -17.52 -17.06 -2.39
CA PHE A 218 -18.83 -17.59 -2.72
C PHE A 218 -19.04 -17.59 -4.23
N GLY A 219 -20.12 -18.18 -4.72
CA GLY A 219 -20.33 -18.33 -6.17
C GLY A 219 -20.37 -17.04 -6.99
N GLY A 220 -20.65 -15.87 -6.36
CA GLY A 220 -20.69 -14.57 -7.01
C GLY A 220 -19.44 -13.72 -6.83
N GLY A 221 -18.47 -14.15 -6.01
CA GLY A 221 -17.30 -13.34 -5.67
C GLY A 221 -16.71 -13.71 -4.32
N TRP A 222 -16.39 -12.72 -3.49
CA TRP A 222 -15.90 -12.97 -2.14
C TRP A 222 -16.34 -11.87 -1.17
N PHE A 223 -16.36 -12.20 0.12
CA PHE A 223 -16.68 -11.30 1.22
C PHE A 223 -15.45 -10.95 2.04
N TRP A 224 -15.37 -9.70 2.50
CA TRP A 224 -14.64 -9.38 3.70
C TRP A 224 -15.56 -9.33 4.91
N TYR A 225 -15.06 -9.75 6.05
CA TYR A 225 -15.68 -9.64 7.37
C TYR A 225 -14.62 -9.09 8.33
N ILE A 226 -14.74 -7.82 8.72
CA ILE A 226 -13.72 -7.08 9.47
C ILE A 226 -14.30 -6.64 10.81
N PRO A 227 -13.91 -7.26 11.94
CA PRO A 227 -14.30 -6.81 13.27
C PRO A 227 -13.61 -5.48 13.61
N LEU A 228 -14.36 -4.37 13.68
CA LEU A 228 -13.83 -3.05 14.00
C LEU A 228 -13.76 -2.80 15.50
N THR A 229 -14.79 -3.26 16.22
CA THR A 229 -14.87 -3.26 17.68
C THR A 229 -15.39 -4.62 18.16
N ASP A 230 -15.62 -4.77 19.45
CA ASP A 230 -16.25 -5.98 19.97
C ASP A 230 -17.66 -6.19 19.39
N GLU A 231 -18.36 -5.10 19.08
CA GLU A 231 -19.74 -5.14 18.56
C GLU A 231 -19.79 -4.89 17.05
N LEU A 232 -19.07 -3.87 16.55
CA LEU A 232 -19.17 -3.38 15.16
C LEU A 232 -18.32 -4.22 14.20
N THR A 233 -18.91 -4.56 13.06
CA THR A 233 -18.26 -5.31 11.97
C THR A 233 -18.54 -4.66 10.64
N SER A 234 -17.48 -4.47 9.83
CA SER A 234 -17.59 -4.11 8.42
C SER A 234 -17.72 -5.38 7.57
N VAL A 235 -18.74 -5.43 6.72
CA VAL A 235 -19.03 -6.60 5.87
C VAL A 235 -19.29 -6.13 4.44
N GLY A 236 -18.56 -6.69 3.46
CA GLY A 236 -18.78 -6.32 2.08
C GLY A 236 -18.50 -7.44 1.10
N ALA A 237 -19.30 -7.49 0.05
CA ALA A 237 -19.13 -8.39 -1.07
C ALA A 237 -18.38 -7.69 -2.20
N VAL A 238 -17.34 -8.34 -2.70
CA VAL A 238 -16.61 -7.98 -3.92
C VAL A 238 -17.04 -8.93 -5.02
N VAL A 239 -17.61 -8.37 -6.06
CA VAL A 239 -18.20 -9.13 -7.17
C VAL A 239 -17.77 -8.54 -8.51
N PRO A 240 -17.85 -9.30 -9.63
CA PRO A 240 -17.54 -8.79 -10.96
C PRO A 240 -18.37 -7.55 -11.32
N ALA A 241 -17.81 -6.65 -12.15
CA ALA A 241 -18.44 -5.38 -12.53
C ALA A 241 -19.78 -5.57 -13.26
N GLU A 242 -20.02 -6.72 -13.86
CA GLU A 242 -21.27 -7.11 -14.51
C GLU A 242 -22.47 -7.14 -13.55
N MET A 243 -22.21 -7.24 -12.24
CA MET A 243 -23.25 -7.16 -11.19
C MET A 243 -23.67 -5.73 -10.85
N ALA A 244 -23.07 -4.71 -11.48
CA ALA A 244 -23.29 -3.30 -11.15
C ALA A 244 -24.75 -2.88 -11.19
N ASP A 245 -25.49 -3.28 -12.22
CA ASP A 245 -26.91 -2.90 -12.38
C ASP A 245 -27.78 -3.48 -11.25
N LYS A 246 -27.54 -4.73 -10.86
CA LYS A 246 -28.22 -5.37 -9.73
C LYS A 246 -28.00 -4.60 -8.43
N ILE A 247 -26.75 -4.19 -8.18
CA ILE A 247 -26.36 -3.43 -6.97
C ILE A 247 -27.00 -2.03 -6.99
N GLN A 248 -27.03 -1.35 -8.14
CA GLN A 248 -27.57 0.00 -8.25
C GLN A 248 -29.10 0.05 -8.05
N ASN A 249 -29.80 -0.99 -8.44
CA ASN A 249 -31.27 -1.06 -8.30
C ASN A 249 -31.70 -1.11 -6.83
N ASP A 250 -31.04 -1.93 -6.02
CA ASP A 250 -31.29 -2.01 -4.57
C ASP A 250 -30.05 -2.57 -3.86
N ARG A 251 -29.28 -1.67 -3.26
CA ARG A 251 -28.03 -2.02 -2.57
C ARG A 251 -28.26 -2.88 -1.33
N GLU A 252 -29.29 -2.55 -0.55
CA GLU A 252 -29.61 -3.26 0.71
C GLU A 252 -30.07 -4.68 0.43
N ALA A 253 -31.04 -4.86 -0.48
CA ALA A 253 -31.51 -6.17 -0.88
C ALA A 253 -30.41 -7.01 -1.55
N THR A 254 -29.57 -6.40 -2.37
CA THR A 254 -28.47 -7.08 -3.05
C THR A 254 -27.41 -7.55 -2.05
N LEU A 255 -27.00 -6.71 -1.09
CA LEU A 255 -26.06 -7.12 -0.04
C LEU A 255 -26.62 -8.27 0.78
N LYS A 256 -27.90 -8.19 1.19
CA LYS A 256 -28.59 -9.27 1.92
C LYS A 256 -28.65 -10.56 1.11
N GLN A 257 -28.92 -10.47 -0.19
CA GLN A 257 -28.92 -11.64 -1.07
C GLN A 257 -27.54 -12.29 -1.12
N PHE A 258 -26.46 -11.52 -1.36
CA PHE A 258 -25.10 -12.07 -1.39
C PHE A 258 -24.71 -12.72 -0.05
N ILE A 259 -25.10 -12.12 1.09
CA ILE A 259 -24.89 -12.73 2.42
C ILE A 259 -25.55 -14.11 2.50
N SER A 260 -26.79 -14.26 1.99
CA SER A 260 -27.48 -15.55 2.00
C SER A 260 -26.84 -16.60 1.07
N GLU A 261 -26.08 -16.19 0.08
CA GLU A 261 -25.33 -17.06 -0.83
C GLU A 261 -23.95 -17.51 -0.26
N SER A 262 -23.52 -16.92 0.87
CA SER A 262 -22.27 -17.26 1.56
C SER A 262 -22.58 -17.91 2.93
N PRO A 263 -22.51 -19.25 3.07
CA PRO A 263 -22.89 -19.93 4.31
C PRO A 263 -22.12 -19.44 5.54
N MET A 264 -20.81 -19.19 5.40
CA MET A 264 -19.96 -18.72 6.48
C MET A 264 -20.36 -17.32 6.96
N ILE A 265 -20.57 -16.39 6.03
CA ILE A 265 -20.95 -15.01 6.36
C ILE A 265 -22.38 -14.97 6.90
N SER A 266 -23.28 -15.77 6.35
CA SER A 266 -24.65 -15.92 6.83
C SER A 266 -24.68 -16.45 8.28
N ASP A 267 -23.85 -17.45 8.59
CA ASP A 267 -23.71 -17.96 9.96
C ASP A 267 -23.13 -16.89 10.90
N PHE A 268 -22.09 -16.16 10.48
CA PHE A 268 -21.46 -15.10 11.29
C PHE A 268 -22.41 -13.96 11.60
N LEU A 269 -23.39 -13.70 10.73
CA LEU A 269 -24.38 -12.64 10.87
C LEU A 269 -25.76 -13.13 11.36
N SER A 270 -25.91 -14.41 11.77
CA SER A 270 -27.20 -14.99 12.12
C SER A 270 -27.96 -14.21 13.20
N ASP A 271 -27.25 -13.67 14.18
CA ASP A 271 -27.81 -12.91 15.31
C ASP A 271 -27.48 -11.40 15.20
N ALA A 272 -26.82 -11.00 14.10
CA ALA A 272 -26.36 -9.63 13.92
C ALA A 272 -27.46 -8.69 13.43
N ARG A 273 -27.35 -7.43 13.80
CA ARG A 273 -28.23 -6.35 13.37
C ARG A 273 -27.50 -5.42 12.41
N ARG A 274 -28.13 -5.07 11.30
CA ARG A 274 -27.62 -4.06 10.36
C ARG A 274 -27.65 -2.67 11.02
N VAL A 275 -26.53 -1.93 10.96
CA VAL A 275 -26.45 -0.54 11.41
C VAL A 275 -27.11 0.35 10.36
N THR A 276 -28.15 1.09 10.73
CA THR A 276 -28.94 1.93 9.81
C THR A 276 -28.81 3.44 10.07
N GLU A 277 -28.03 3.82 11.08
CA GLU A 277 -27.88 5.22 11.50
C GLU A 277 -26.40 5.63 11.58
N GLY A 278 -26.16 6.94 11.63
CA GLY A 278 -24.84 7.52 11.77
C GLY A 278 -23.93 7.29 10.56
N PRO A 279 -22.61 7.40 10.71
CA PRO A 279 -21.65 7.29 9.60
C PRO A 279 -21.60 5.91 8.96
N TYR A 280 -22.09 4.88 9.66
CA TYR A 280 -22.12 3.48 9.24
C TYR A 280 -23.51 3.03 8.74
N GLY A 281 -24.48 3.93 8.69
CA GLY A 281 -25.88 3.62 8.41
C GLY A 281 -26.19 3.27 6.95
N GLU A 282 -25.37 3.66 6.00
CA GLU A 282 -25.63 3.44 4.57
C GLU A 282 -24.98 2.17 4.04
N VAL A 283 -25.65 1.48 3.10
CA VAL A 283 -24.99 0.53 2.23
C VAL A 283 -24.26 1.28 1.12
N ARG A 284 -22.96 1.09 1.05
CA ARG A 284 -22.06 1.82 0.17
C ARG A 284 -21.55 0.94 -0.97
N VAL A 285 -21.11 1.60 -2.03
CA VAL A 285 -20.58 0.94 -3.22
C VAL A 285 -19.24 1.58 -3.59
N ARG A 286 -18.28 0.74 -3.97
CA ARG A 286 -17.01 1.15 -4.60
C ARG A 286 -16.84 0.39 -5.91
N LYS A 287 -16.45 1.11 -6.95
CA LYS A 287 -16.20 0.56 -8.28
C LYS A 287 -14.95 1.18 -8.90
N ASP A 288 -14.44 0.56 -9.93
CA ASP A 288 -13.30 1.04 -10.72
C ASP A 288 -12.08 1.40 -9.84
N TYR A 289 -11.80 0.55 -8.87
CA TYR A 289 -10.78 0.84 -7.86
C TYR A 289 -9.42 0.19 -8.16
N SER A 290 -9.31 -0.75 -9.10
CA SER A 290 -8.03 -1.34 -9.51
C SER A 290 -7.46 -0.59 -10.72
N TYR A 291 -6.41 0.20 -10.48
CA TYR A 291 -5.79 1.03 -11.52
C TYR A 291 -4.37 1.47 -11.16
N SER A 292 -3.64 1.89 -12.18
CA SER A 292 -2.38 2.62 -12.05
C SER A 292 -2.34 3.80 -13.02
N ASN A 293 -1.76 4.91 -12.61
CA ASN A 293 -1.47 5.99 -13.57
C ASN A 293 -0.16 5.66 -14.31
N THR A 294 -0.05 6.05 -15.58
CA THR A 294 1.13 5.81 -16.40
C THR A 294 2.33 6.68 -15.99
N ARG A 295 2.10 7.76 -15.24
CA ARG A 295 3.11 8.62 -14.62
C ARG A 295 2.69 8.99 -13.21
N PHE A 296 3.63 8.99 -12.27
CA PHE A 296 3.36 9.38 -10.88
C PHE A 296 3.91 10.75 -10.54
N TRP A 297 4.77 11.33 -11.38
CA TRP A 297 5.34 12.65 -11.13
C TRP A 297 5.69 13.42 -12.42
N ARG A 298 5.88 14.71 -12.27
CA ARG A 298 6.56 15.63 -13.19
C ARG A 298 7.25 16.71 -12.36
N PRO A 299 8.16 17.54 -12.95
CA PRO A 299 8.78 18.62 -12.20
C PRO A 299 7.75 19.45 -11.41
N GLY A 300 7.97 19.55 -10.08
CA GLY A 300 7.12 20.25 -9.14
C GLY A 300 5.86 19.51 -8.67
N MET A 301 5.56 18.28 -9.12
CA MET A 301 4.36 17.57 -8.68
C MET A 301 4.56 16.06 -8.64
N THR A 302 4.02 15.41 -7.58
CA THR A 302 3.96 13.95 -7.47
C THR A 302 2.60 13.47 -6.97
N LEU A 303 2.23 12.22 -7.34
CA LEU A 303 1.03 11.52 -6.89
C LEU A 303 1.42 10.49 -5.82
N VAL A 304 0.62 10.38 -4.77
CA VAL A 304 0.79 9.37 -3.71
C VAL A 304 -0.54 8.69 -3.37
N GLY A 305 -0.47 7.48 -2.81
CA GLY A 305 -1.64 6.69 -2.45
C GLY A 305 -2.57 6.43 -3.64
N ASP A 306 -3.87 6.43 -3.37
CA ASP A 306 -4.89 6.16 -4.40
C ASP A 306 -4.95 7.25 -5.50
N ALA A 307 -4.30 8.39 -5.33
CA ALA A 307 -4.13 9.33 -6.45
C ALA A 307 -3.19 8.77 -7.52
N ALA A 308 -2.22 7.94 -7.14
CA ALA A 308 -1.27 7.27 -8.05
C ALA A 308 -1.78 5.93 -8.55
N CYS A 309 -2.10 5.01 -7.65
CA CYS A 309 -2.54 3.65 -7.97
C CYS A 309 -3.30 3.00 -6.80
N PHE A 310 -4.10 2.01 -7.10
CA PHE A 310 -4.70 1.09 -6.14
C PHE A 310 -4.86 -0.29 -6.78
N VAL A 311 -4.69 -1.38 -6.02
CA VAL A 311 -4.79 -2.72 -6.60
C VAL A 311 -6.12 -3.38 -6.26
N ASP A 312 -6.27 -3.99 -5.08
CA ASP A 312 -7.45 -4.76 -4.66
C ASP A 312 -7.48 -4.84 -3.13
N PRO A 313 -8.65 -4.91 -2.48
CA PRO A 313 -8.74 -4.90 -1.02
C PRO A 313 -8.43 -6.25 -0.35
N LEU A 314 -8.26 -7.36 -1.06
CA LEU A 314 -8.17 -8.72 -0.51
C LEU A 314 -7.08 -8.86 0.57
N PHE A 315 -5.90 -8.31 0.35
CA PHE A 315 -4.78 -8.35 1.31
C PHE A 315 -4.58 -7.07 2.11
N SER A 316 -5.57 -6.17 2.14
CA SER A 316 -5.53 -4.97 2.99
C SER A 316 -4.38 -4.01 2.69
N THR A 317 -3.87 -3.97 1.46
CA THR A 317 -2.66 -3.25 1.06
C THR A 317 -2.83 -1.75 0.85
N GLY A 318 -4.08 -1.26 0.74
CA GLY A 318 -4.35 0.13 0.32
C GLY A 318 -3.74 1.19 1.23
N VAL A 319 -3.91 1.08 2.55
CA VAL A 319 -3.34 2.07 3.49
C VAL A 319 -1.81 1.93 3.57
N TYR A 320 -1.28 0.71 3.45
CA TYR A 320 0.16 0.49 3.37
C TYR A 320 0.76 1.19 2.14
N LEU A 321 0.25 0.92 0.94
CA LEU A 321 0.73 1.57 -0.29
C LEU A 321 0.60 3.11 -0.20
N ALA A 322 -0.48 3.60 0.42
CA ALA A 322 -0.68 5.03 0.62
C ALA A 322 0.40 5.64 1.53
N THR A 323 0.65 5.07 2.69
CA THR A 323 1.66 5.57 3.64
C THR A 323 3.08 5.35 3.14
N TYR A 324 3.37 4.22 2.49
CA TYR A 324 4.66 3.94 1.88
C TYR A 324 4.99 4.92 0.75
N SER A 325 4.05 5.18 -0.17
CA SER A 325 4.26 6.19 -1.21
C SER A 325 4.43 7.60 -0.64
N GLY A 326 3.75 7.91 0.48
CA GLY A 326 3.96 9.14 1.23
C GLY A 326 5.39 9.27 1.75
N LEU A 327 5.96 8.19 2.31
CA LEU A 327 7.35 8.14 2.75
C LEU A 327 8.33 8.32 1.57
N LEU A 328 8.10 7.63 0.44
CA LEU A 328 8.94 7.75 -0.75
C LEU A 328 8.94 9.18 -1.31
N ALA A 329 7.78 9.81 -1.39
CA ALA A 329 7.64 11.19 -1.84
C ALA A 329 8.34 12.17 -0.88
N ALA A 330 8.19 11.97 0.44
CA ALA A 330 8.88 12.78 1.45
C ALA A 330 10.40 12.67 1.34
N ARG A 331 10.95 11.47 1.16
CA ARG A 331 12.39 11.28 0.91
C ARG A 331 12.87 12.05 -0.31
N SER A 332 12.12 11.98 -1.41
CA SER A 332 12.47 12.70 -2.64
C SER A 332 12.45 14.20 -2.40
N ILE A 333 11.39 14.73 -1.78
CA ILE A 333 11.27 16.16 -1.47
C ILE A 333 12.41 16.61 -0.55
N ASN A 334 12.65 15.89 0.55
CA ASN A 334 13.71 16.22 1.51
C ASN A 334 15.11 16.23 0.85
N SER A 335 15.37 15.24 -0.01
CA SER A 335 16.65 15.13 -0.72
C SER A 335 16.88 16.28 -1.68
N VAL A 336 15.82 16.69 -2.41
CA VAL A 336 15.91 17.84 -3.33
C VAL A 336 16.01 19.15 -2.58
N LEU A 337 15.20 19.36 -1.54
CA LEU A 337 15.24 20.58 -0.73
C LEU A 337 16.60 20.79 -0.03
N SER A 338 17.26 19.71 0.37
CA SER A 338 18.59 19.73 0.98
C SER A 338 19.74 19.73 -0.03
N GLY A 339 19.47 19.67 -1.34
CA GLY A 339 20.47 19.64 -2.40
C GLY A 339 21.28 18.34 -2.49
N ARG A 340 20.83 17.24 -1.86
CA ARG A 340 21.53 15.94 -1.84
C ARG A 340 21.42 15.18 -3.14
N VAL A 341 20.28 15.27 -3.80
CA VAL A 341 19.96 14.56 -5.04
C VAL A 341 19.14 15.49 -5.93
N ASP A 342 19.34 15.42 -7.24
CA ASP A 342 18.52 16.17 -8.18
C ASP A 342 17.07 15.65 -8.24
N GLU A 343 16.14 16.53 -8.65
CA GLU A 343 14.71 16.26 -8.65
C GLU A 343 14.35 15.06 -9.52
N GLN A 344 14.95 14.96 -10.71
CA GLN A 344 14.63 13.89 -11.67
C GLN A 344 15.02 12.53 -11.11
N ARG A 345 16.22 12.38 -10.54
CA ARG A 345 16.68 11.12 -9.95
C ARG A 345 15.87 10.74 -8.72
N ALA A 346 15.61 11.72 -7.84
CA ALA A 346 14.86 11.49 -6.60
C ALA A 346 13.45 10.96 -6.87
N PHE A 347 12.70 11.60 -7.78
CA PHE A 347 11.32 11.18 -8.08
C PHE A 347 11.24 9.96 -9.01
N ALA A 348 12.23 9.75 -9.89
CA ALA A 348 12.33 8.50 -10.66
C ALA A 348 12.55 7.29 -9.76
N GLU A 349 13.37 7.41 -8.69
CA GLU A 349 13.56 6.36 -7.68
C GLU A 349 12.28 6.11 -6.89
N SER A 350 11.60 7.19 -6.48
CA SER A 350 10.31 7.10 -5.77
C SER A 350 9.24 6.37 -6.61
N GLU A 351 9.05 6.79 -7.86
CA GLU A 351 8.09 6.14 -8.77
C GLU A 351 8.44 4.67 -9.00
N PHE A 352 9.73 4.37 -9.22
CA PHE A 352 10.16 2.99 -9.41
C PHE A 352 9.83 2.10 -8.21
N ARG A 353 10.15 2.53 -6.97
CA ARG A 353 9.86 1.74 -5.77
C ARG A 353 8.37 1.59 -5.52
N HIS A 354 7.60 2.65 -5.75
CA HIS A 354 6.14 2.60 -5.61
C HIS A 354 5.52 1.63 -6.62
N ARG A 355 5.94 1.68 -7.90
CA ARG A 355 5.46 0.74 -8.93
C ARG A 355 5.87 -0.70 -8.65
N ARG A 356 7.10 -0.90 -8.18
CA ARG A 356 7.59 -2.22 -7.80
C ARG A 356 6.71 -2.85 -6.73
N GLU A 357 6.38 -2.08 -5.68
CA GLU A 357 5.54 -2.56 -4.60
C GLU A 357 4.10 -2.82 -5.06
N TYR A 358 3.53 -1.91 -5.86
CA TYR A 358 2.22 -2.13 -6.50
C TYR A 358 2.20 -3.40 -7.35
N ASN A 359 3.19 -3.61 -8.22
CA ASN A 359 3.27 -4.76 -9.11
C ASN A 359 3.44 -6.08 -8.34
N LEU A 360 4.21 -6.08 -7.24
CA LEU A 360 4.36 -7.25 -6.38
C LEU A 360 3.00 -7.72 -5.85
N TYR A 361 2.18 -6.81 -5.35
CA TYR A 361 0.83 -7.16 -4.90
C TYR A 361 -0.13 -7.49 -6.04
N TYR A 362 0.00 -6.83 -7.17
CA TYR A 362 -0.81 -7.12 -8.34
C TYR A 362 -0.61 -8.57 -8.82
N GLU A 363 0.64 -8.99 -9.00
CA GLU A 363 0.99 -10.36 -9.43
C GLU A 363 0.61 -11.40 -8.37
N PHE A 364 0.83 -11.09 -7.09
CA PHE A 364 0.43 -11.97 -6.00
C PHE A 364 -1.08 -12.17 -5.93
N LEU A 365 -1.85 -11.11 -6.07
CA LEU A 365 -3.31 -11.15 -6.09
C LEU A 365 -3.83 -11.95 -7.28
N GLN A 366 -3.26 -11.77 -8.50
CA GLN A 366 -3.62 -12.59 -9.65
C GLN A 366 -3.42 -14.08 -9.34
N ALA A 367 -2.26 -14.45 -8.81
CA ALA A 367 -1.97 -15.83 -8.47
C ALA A 367 -2.98 -16.41 -7.46
N VAL A 368 -3.40 -15.62 -6.46
CA VAL A 368 -4.40 -16.05 -5.47
C VAL A 368 -5.80 -16.18 -6.09
N TYR A 369 -6.20 -15.26 -6.96
CA TYR A 369 -7.47 -15.36 -7.67
C TYR A 369 -7.51 -16.53 -8.66
N ASP A 370 -6.39 -16.84 -9.32
CA ASP A 370 -6.30 -17.91 -10.33
C ASP A 370 -6.14 -19.31 -9.69
N THR A 371 -5.46 -19.40 -8.54
CA THR A 371 -5.20 -20.67 -7.88
C THR A 371 -6.29 -20.99 -6.86
N HIS A 372 -7.41 -21.53 -7.33
CA HIS A 372 -8.53 -21.90 -6.47
C HIS A 372 -8.31 -23.18 -5.62
N GLN A 373 -7.11 -23.76 -5.53
CA GLN A 373 -7.05 -25.20 -5.24
C GLN A 373 -6.66 -25.56 -3.82
N ASP A 374 -5.62 -25.04 -3.22
CA ASP A 374 -5.28 -25.26 -1.83
C ASP A 374 -4.37 -24.17 -1.23
N GLU A 375 -4.24 -24.16 0.10
CA GLU A 375 -3.43 -23.19 0.85
C GLU A 375 -1.93 -23.30 0.53
N THR A 376 -1.43 -24.49 0.16
CA THR A 376 0.00 -24.70 -0.10
C THR A 376 0.45 -23.99 -1.37
N SER A 377 -0.41 -23.87 -2.37
CA SER A 377 -0.10 -23.15 -3.60
C SER A 377 0.02 -21.64 -3.38
N TYR A 378 -0.75 -21.06 -2.44
CA TYR A 378 -0.63 -19.65 -2.07
C TYR A 378 0.68 -19.35 -1.34
N PHE A 379 1.09 -20.20 -0.41
CA PHE A 379 2.35 -20.06 0.30
C PHE A 379 3.55 -20.20 -0.65
N TRP A 380 3.49 -21.14 -1.58
CA TRP A 380 4.51 -21.35 -2.60
C TRP A 380 4.63 -20.14 -3.54
N THR A 381 3.52 -19.57 -3.97
CA THR A 381 3.49 -18.35 -4.79
C THR A 381 4.10 -17.17 -4.05
N ALA A 382 3.75 -16.97 -2.76
CA ALA A 382 4.34 -15.92 -1.93
C ALA A 382 5.86 -16.07 -1.80
N LYS A 383 6.37 -17.30 -1.61
CA LYS A 383 7.80 -17.59 -1.54
C LYS A 383 8.54 -17.23 -2.84
N LYS A 384 7.95 -17.53 -3.98
CA LYS A 384 8.51 -17.15 -5.29
C LYS A 384 8.58 -15.63 -5.44
N LEU A 385 7.52 -14.91 -5.08
CA LEU A 385 7.43 -13.46 -5.23
C LEU A 385 8.36 -12.72 -4.27
N THR A 386 8.55 -13.21 -3.06
CA THR A 386 9.44 -12.57 -2.07
C THR A 386 10.90 -12.94 -2.27
N GLY A 387 11.18 -13.98 -3.06
CA GLY A 387 12.54 -14.53 -3.20
C GLY A 387 13.14 -14.96 -1.87
N SER A 388 12.31 -15.35 -0.92
CA SER A 388 12.71 -15.65 0.44
C SER A 388 13.35 -17.04 0.55
N THR A 389 14.37 -17.15 1.40
CA THR A 389 15.00 -18.42 1.81
C THR A 389 14.31 -19.05 3.02
N VAL A 390 13.31 -18.36 3.61
CA VAL A 390 12.50 -18.87 4.72
C VAL A 390 11.40 -19.82 4.23
N SER A 391 10.62 -20.37 5.16
CA SER A 391 9.51 -21.27 4.82
C SER A 391 8.46 -20.59 3.91
N GLU A 392 7.66 -21.40 3.25
CA GLU A 392 6.58 -20.90 2.37
C GLU A 392 5.54 -20.13 3.18
N ALA A 393 5.17 -20.63 4.36
CA ALA A 393 4.24 -19.96 5.26
C ALA A 393 4.79 -18.63 5.77
N ASP A 394 6.09 -18.55 6.11
CA ASP A 394 6.73 -17.29 6.51
C ASP A 394 6.80 -16.31 5.34
N SER A 395 7.03 -16.76 4.12
CA SER A 395 7.04 -15.92 2.92
C SER A 395 5.65 -15.32 2.64
N PHE A 396 4.59 -16.11 2.81
CA PHE A 396 3.22 -15.65 2.70
C PHE A 396 2.90 -14.63 3.79
N SER A 397 3.25 -14.93 5.06
CA SER A 397 3.08 -14.03 6.18
C SER A 397 3.86 -12.72 5.99
N TYR A 398 5.07 -12.81 5.44
CA TYR A 398 5.92 -11.66 5.15
C TYR A 398 5.30 -10.73 4.12
N LEU A 399 4.82 -11.28 3.01
CA LEU A 399 4.15 -10.52 1.96
C LEU A 399 2.85 -9.90 2.46
N THR A 400 2.00 -10.68 3.13
CA THR A 400 0.73 -10.20 3.66
C THR A 400 0.85 -9.24 4.84
N ALA A 401 2.03 -9.16 5.48
CA ALA A 401 2.36 -8.14 6.49
C ALA A 401 2.80 -6.80 5.88
N GLY A 402 2.95 -6.73 4.54
CA GLY A 402 3.42 -5.52 3.87
C GLY A 402 4.94 -5.33 3.89
N LEU A 403 5.70 -6.41 4.01
CA LEU A 403 7.15 -6.36 4.19
C LEU A 403 7.93 -6.54 2.86
N GLY A 404 7.22 -6.59 1.73
CA GLY A 404 7.78 -6.81 0.39
C GLY A 404 8.77 -5.74 -0.06
N ALA A 405 8.64 -4.50 0.44
CA ALA A 405 9.56 -3.41 0.12
C ALA A 405 11.02 -3.67 0.54
N GLY A 406 11.26 -4.60 1.46
CA GLY A 406 12.59 -4.96 1.95
C GLY A 406 13.26 -3.90 2.84
N GLU A 407 12.63 -2.74 3.03
CA GLU A 407 13.18 -1.65 3.84
C GLU A 407 12.89 -1.84 5.33
N TYR A 408 11.77 -2.43 5.66
CA TYR A 408 11.38 -2.69 7.05
C TYR A 408 12.35 -3.63 7.80
N THR A 409 12.95 -4.59 7.11
CA THR A 409 13.90 -5.54 7.70
C THR A 409 15.21 -4.91 8.15
N SER A 410 15.58 -3.75 7.61
CA SER A 410 16.76 -3.00 8.05
C SER A 410 16.52 -2.19 9.33
N LEU A 411 15.24 -1.94 9.67
CA LEU A 411 14.84 -1.19 10.87
C LEU A 411 14.32 -2.10 12.01
N GLY A 412 14.12 -3.39 11.75
CA GLY A 412 13.47 -4.36 12.65
C GLY A 412 14.35 -4.95 13.76
N GLY A 413 15.24 -4.17 14.28
CA GLY A 413 15.90 -4.43 15.58
C GLY A 413 15.66 -3.21 16.44
N GLY A 414 15.31 -3.41 17.74
CA GLY A 414 15.19 -2.32 18.70
C GLY A 414 16.43 -1.39 18.69
N PRO A 415 16.47 -0.32 19.50
CA PRO A 415 17.46 0.75 19.44
C PRO A 415 18.93 0.32 19.46
N ASP A 416 19.22 -0.96 19.71
CA ASP A 416 20.57 -1.55 19.75
C ASP A 416 20.90 -2.48 18.55
N ALA A 417 20.02 -2.61 17.55
CA ALA A 417 20.31 -3.42 16.38
C ALA A 417 21.04 -2.60 15.33
N ALA A 418 22.36 -2.74 15.30
CA ALA A 418 23.15 -2.26 14.18
C ALA A 418 22.60 -2.82 12.86
N PRO A 419 22.49 -2.03 11.78
CA PRO A 419 22.01 -2.49 10.51
C PRO A 419 22.88 -3.65 10.03
N ARG A 420 22.34 -4.89 10.08
CA ARG A 420 23.02 -6.01 9.47
C ARG A 420 22.89 -5.83 7.97
N LYS A 421 23.90 -5.24 7.35
CA LYS A 421 24.14 -5.31 5.90
C LYS A 421 24.21 -6.80 5.54
N ARG A 422 23.11 -7.38 5.07
CA ARG A 422 23.18 -8.64 4.35
C ARG A 422 23.46 -8.29 2.88
N VAL A 423 24.72 -8.00 2.59
CA VAL A 423 25.22 -8.01 1.22
C VAL A 423 25.23 -9.49 0.80
N ARG A 424 24.37 -9.87 -0.12
CA ARG A 424 24.46 -11.17 -0.77
C ARG A 424 25.80 -11.19 -1.52
N GLY A 425 26.58 -12.21 -1.27
CA GLY A 425 27.82 -12.42 -2.04
C GLY A 425 27.51 -12.79 -3.49
N PRO A 426 28.46 -12.57 -4.42
CA PRO A 426 28.30 -12.97 -5.83
C PRO A 426 27.93 -14.44 -6.02
N ASP A 427 28.35 -15.30 -5.10
CA ASP A 427 28.04 -16.74 -5.11
C ASP A 427 26.57 -17.04 -4.73
N GLU A 428 25.96 -16.24 -3.84
CA GLU A 428 24.52 -16.36 -3.49
C GLU A 428 23.64 -15.90 -4.66
N ASP A 429 24.04 -14.86 -5.38
CA ASP A 429 23.33 -14.38 -6.56
C ASP A 429 23.48 -15.33 -7.76
N ALA A 430 24.64 -16.00 -7.90
CA ALA A 430 24.88 -17.03 -8.91
C ALA A 430 24.08 -18.29 -8.59
N ALA A 431 24.05 -18.73 -7.33
CA ALA A 431 23.27 -19.88 -6.89
C ALA A 431 21.76 -19.62 -7.05
N MET A 432 21.30 -18.41 -6.78
CA MET A 432 19.91 -18.02 -6.97
C MET A 432 19.53 -17.99 -8.46
N ARG A 433 20.40 -17.45 -9.32
CA ARG A 433 20.20 -17.50 -10.78
C ARG A 433 20.14 -18.94 -11.31
N ALA A 434 21.09 -19.78 -10.94
CA ALA A 434 21.13 -21.19 -11.35
C ALA A 434 19.89 -21.97 -10.85
N PHE A 435 19.42 -21.67 -9.63
CA PHE A 435 18.18 -22.22 -9.08
C PHE A 435 16.96 -21.82 -9.92
N TRP A 436 16.86 -20.55 -10.31
CA TRP A 436 15.73 -20.05 -11.10
C TRP A 436 15.78 -20.52 -12.55
N GLU A 437 16.96 -20.53 -13.17
CA GLU A 437 17.16 -21.06 -14.53
C GLU A 437 16.84 -22.56 -14.60
N GLY A 438 17.28 -23.35 -13.62
CA GLY A 438 16.94 -24.76 -13.53
C GLY A 438 15.46 -25.03 -13.35
N ARG A 439 14.79 -24.26 -12.49
CA ARG A 439 13.34 -24.38 -12.26
C ARG A 439 12.48 -23.88 -13.40
N THR A 440 12.88 -22.83 -14.08
CA THR A 440 12.20 -22.37 -15.30
C THR A 440 12.25 -23.44 -16.39
N ALA A 441 13.39 -24.13 -16.53
CA ALA A 441 13.54 -25.24 -17.44
C ALA A 441 12.67 -26.46 -17.07
N GLU A 442 12.54 -26.81 -15.78
CA GLU A 442 11.66 -27.86 -15.28
C GLU A 442 10.16 -27.54 -15.51
N PHE A 443 9.75 -26.28 -15.28
CA PHE A 443 8.37 -25.83 -15.50
C PHE A 443 7.99 -25.79 -16.98
N THR A 444 8.91 -25.36 -17.84
CA THR A 444 8.69 -25.29 -19.30
C THR A 444 8.80 -26.67 -19.98
N SER A 445 9.44 -27.64 -19.35
CA SER A 445 9.58 -29.00 -19.90
C SER A 445 8.37 -29.92 -19.64
N GLY A 446 7.41 -29.50 -18.85
CA GLY A 446 6.20 -30.28 -18.52
C GLY A 446 6.44 -31.50 -17.62
N ASN A 447 7.65 -31.64 -17.06
CA ASN A 447 8.05 -32.83 -16.27
C ASN A 447 7.76 -32.71 -14.76
N HIS A 448 7.12 -31.60 -14.30
CA HIS A 448 6.72 -31.47 -12.90
C HIS A 448 5.32 -32.05 -12.68
N PRO A 449 5.08 -32.89 -11.66
CA PRO A 449 3.77 -33.52 -11.40
C PRO A 449 2.64 -32.52 -11.23
N ASP A 450 2.93 -31.28 -10.81
CA ASP A 450 1.97 -30.20 -10.65
C ASP A 450 1.85 -29.28 -11.90
N ALA A 451 2.61 -29.51 -12.96
CA ALA A 451 2.60 -28.69 -14.19
C ALA A 451 1.24 -28.70 -14.90
N ASN A 452 0.42 -29.73 -14.69
CA ASN A 452 -0.92 -29.83 -15.28
C ASN A 452 -1.98 -28.98 -14.56
N HIS A 453 -1.67 -28.39 -13.40
CA HIS A 453 -2.61 -27.60 -12.60
C HIS A 453 -2.31 -26.09 -12.60
N LEU A 454 -1.14 -25.69 -13.11
CA LEU A 454 -0.74 -24.30 -13.31
C LEU A 454 -0.59 -24.00 -14.81
N GLN A 455 -1.68 -24.02 -15.55
CA GLN A 455 -1.75 -23.29 -16.81
C GLN A 455 -1.78 -21.79 -16.50
N LEU A 456 -0.65 -21.26 -16.01
CA LEU A 456 -0.37 -19.84 -16.19
C LEU A 456 -0.19 -19.67 -17.70
N ASP A 457 -1.04 -18.86 -18.33
CA ASP A 457 -0.84 -18.42 -19.68
C ASP A 457 0.62 -17.95 -19.83
N GLY A 458 1.32 -18.42 -20.87
CA GLY A 458 2.76 -18.18 -21.02
C GLY A 458 3.15 -16.69 -20.96
N ASP A 459 2.21 -15.77 -21.31
CA ASP A 459 2.39 -14.34 -21.20
C ASP A 459 2.37 -13.84 -19.74
N ASN A 460 1.52 -14.39 -18.89
CA ASN A 460 1.46 -14.06 -17.46
C ASN A 460 2.69 -14.56 -16.72
N HIS A 461 3.19 -15.76 -17.04
CA HIS A 461 4.43 -16.29 -16.51
C HIS A 461 5.64 -15.42 -16.89
N GLN A 462 5.75 -15.01 -18.16
CA GLN A 462 6.80 -14.10 -18.64
C GLN A 462 6.71 -12.70 -18.03
N ARG A 463 5.51 -12.22 -17.77
CA ARG A 463 5.26 -10.92 -17.10
C ARG A 463 5.71 -10.99 -15.63
N LEU A 464 5.36 -12.07 -14.92
CA LEU A 464 5.81 -12.33 -13.55
C LEU A 464 7.33 -12.40 -13.45
N LEU A 465 7.98 -13.15 -14.32
CA LEU A 465 9.46 -13.25 -14.36
C LEU A 465 10.10 -11.88 -14.63
N ARG A 466 9.57 -11.08 -15.56
CA ARG A 466 10.09 -9.72 -15.83
C ARG A 466 9.92 -8.79 -14.64
N THR A 467 8.80 -8.89 -13.90
CA THR A 467 8.55 -8.06 -12.69
C THR A 467 9.52 -8.48 -11.57
N ILE A 468 9.73 -9.78 -11.38
CA ILE A 468 10.69 -10.31 -10.42
C ILE A 468 12.10 -9.87 -10.83
N GLU A 469 12.53 -10.07 -12.07
CA GLU A 469 13.85 -9.67 -12.57
C GLU A 469 14.08 -8.16 -12.47
N ALA A 470 13.07 -7.34 -12.81
CA ALA A 470 13.15 -5.88 -12.66
C ALA A 470 13.29 -5.46 -11.20
N GLY A 471 12.66 -6.21 -10.28
CA GLY A 471 12.76 -5.98 -8.83
C GLY A 471 14.10 -6.40 -8.23
N TRP A 472 14.79 -7.37 -8.84
CA TRP A 472 16.02 -7.98 -8.32
C TRP A 472 17.31 -7.39 -8.92
N ARG A 473 17.24 -6.75 -10.08
CA ARG A 473 18.39 -6.04 -10.62
C ARG A 473 18.66 -4.82 -9.76
N THR A 474 19.53 -4.95 -8.77
CA THR A 474 20.22 -3.80 -8.18
C THR A 474 20.99 -3.12 -9.30
N ARG A 475 20.41 -2.05 -9.85
CA ARG A 475 21.16 -1.21 -10.77
C ARG A 475 22.22 -0.50 -9.95
N PRO A 476 23.49 -0.49 -10.36
CA PRO A 476 24.57 0.17 -9.64
C PRO A 476 24.35 1.70 -9.48
N ASP A 477 23.44 2.28 -10.25
CA ASP A 477 23.08 3.70 -10.25
C ASP A 477 21.88 4.05 -9.33
N ARG A 478 21.35 3.06 -8.57
CA ARG A 478 20.17 3.28 -7.70
C ARG A 478 20.53 3.99 -6.41
N LEU A 479 19.63 4.89 -6.02
CA LEU A 479 19.74 5.58 -4.75
C LEU A 479 19.50 4.60 -3.58
N THR A 480 20.23 4.81 -2.51
CA THR A 480 20.06 4.11 -1.23
C THR A 480 19.29 4.98 -0.24
N VAL A 481 18.84 4.40 0.86
CA VAL A 481 18.09 5.10 1.91
C VAL A 481 19.05 5.52 3.00
N SER A 482 18.94 6.76 3.48
CA SER A 482 19.70 7.25 4.64
C SER A 482 19.34 6.47 5.92
N ALA A 483 20.24 6.47 6.91
CA ALA A 483 20.06 5.74 8.17
C ALA A 483 18.78 6.14 8.92
N ASP A 484 18.38 7.42 8.85
CA ASP A 484 17.14 7.94 9.42
C ASP A 484 15.90 7.69 8.55
N SER A 485 16.06 7.05 7.40
CA SER A 485 15.00 6.77 6.41
C SER A 485 14.39 7.98 5.72
N MET A 486 14.90 9.18 5.92
CA MET A 486 14.27 10.43 5.48
C MET A 486 14.83 11.01 4.19
N TYR A 487 15.93 10.45 3.67
CA TYR A 487 16.61 10.95 2.47
C TYR A 487 17.04 9.83 1.54
N TRP A 488 17.21 10.17 0.27
CA TRP A 488 17.97 9.38 -0.68
C TRP A 488 19.46 9.70 -0.56
N GLN A 489 20.30 8.71 -0.81
CA GLN A 489 21.75 8.81 -0.83
C GLN A 489 22.28 8.17 -2.12
N GLU A 490 23.40 8.71 -2.63
CA GLU A 490 24.14 8.04 -3.67
C GLU A 490 24.65 6.69 -3.18
N PRO A 491 24.66 5.64 -4.04
CA PRO A 491 25.24 4.37 -3.65
C PRO A 491 26.72 4.57 -3.31
N GLU A 492 27.18 3.91 -2.24
CA GLU A 492 28.61 3.86 -1.95
C GLU A 492 29.33 3.21 -3.15
N PRO A 493 30.43 3.79 -3.69
CA PRO A 493 31.18 3.16 -4.73
C PRO A 493 31.62 1.77 -4.28
N GLU A 494 31.46 0.76 -5.15
CA GLU A 494 31.96 -0.58 -4.86
C GLU A 494 33.46 -0.48 -4.51
N PRO A 495 33.93 -1.16 -3.44
CA PRO A 495 35.33 -1.19 -3.12
C PRO A 495 36.06 -1.74 -4.34
N VAL A 496 36.99 -0.95 -4.88
CA VAL A 496 37.87 -1.41 -5.96
C VAL A 496 38.64 -2.61 -5.41
N VAL A 497 38.24 -3.81 -5.84
CA VAL A 497 39.01 -5.03 -5.56
C VAL A 497 40.33 -4.84 -6.31
N SER A 498 41.34 -4.36 -5.60
CA SER A 498 42.71 -4.38 -6.13
C SER A 498 43.07 -5.80 -6.46
N GLY A 499 43.11 -6.11 -7.74
CA GLY A 499 43.59 -7.41 -8.23
C GLY A 499 44.97 -7.72 -7.64
N PRO A 500 45.32 -9.00 -7.49
CA PRO A 500 46.64 -9.38 -6.99
C PRO A 500 47.71 -8.69 -7.84
N ALA A 501 48.68 -8.08 -7.14
CA ALA A 501 49.85 -7.47 -7.77
C ALA A 501 50.49 -8.50 -8.73
N PRO A 502 50.91 -8.10 -9.94
CA PRO A 502 51.61 -9.04 -10.82
C PRO A 502 52.87 -9.54 -10.11
N GLU A 503 52.96 -10.85 -9.95
CA GLU A 503 54.19 -11.48 -9.45
C GLU A 503 55.34 -11.05 -10.31
N ALA A 504 56.32 -10.41 -9.69
CA ALA A 504 57.58 -10.05 -10.33
C ALA A 504 58.32 -11.33 -10.60
N GLY A 505 58.44 -11.67 -11.90
CA GLY A 505 59.32 -12.73 -12.41
C GLY A 505 60.78 -12.28 -12.49
#